data_dc3b5053a6e9c07b947394c3602b5e91
#
_entry.id   dc3b5053a6e9c07b947394c3602b5e91
#
_cell.length_a   1.000
_cell.length_b   1.000
_cell.length_c   1.000
_cell.angle_alpha   90.00
_cell.angle_beta   90.00
_cell.angle_gamma   90.00
#
_symmetry.space_group_name_H-M   'P 1'
#
loop_
_entity.id
_entity.type
_entity.pdbx_description
1 polymer ?
#
loop_
_entity_poly.entity_id
_entity_poly.type
_entity_poly.pdbx_seq_one_letter_code
_entity_poly.pdbx_strand_id
1 'polypeptide(L)'
;MQQEESEINGQGPQIRYTHLEQLIKKLDRLKKDDILVLSGNVPCSIPQDIYADIMQHLQGSGIRVCVDARQEALMSTLVYHPFLIKPNHKELAEMFEVELSSREDLLVYAKELQAMGARNVLVSMAEQGALLLTETQEVYHAPACRGKVVNSVGAGDSMVAGFLYGYLREQSYAAALRYGTAC
;
A
#
# COMPACT_ATOMS: atom_id res chain seq x y z
N MET A 1 1.45 -10.26 -29.25
CA MET A 1 1.90 -11.32 -28.33
C MET A 1 1.85 -10.70 -26.94
N GLN A 2 0.91 -11.13 -26.09
CA GLN A 2 0.92 -10.80 -24.68
C GLN A 2 2.14 -11.48 -24.08
N GLN A 3 3.05 -10.71 -23.49
CA GLN A 3 4.12 -11.25 -22.68
C GLN A 3 3.46 -11.74 -21.37
N GLU A 4 3.40 -13.06 -21.19
CA GLU A 4 3.03 -13.64 -19.91
C GLU A 4 4.24 -13.48 -18.97
N GLU A 5 4.08 -12.70 -17.92
CA GLU A 5 5.05 -12.64 -16.81
C GLU A 5 4.77 -13.83 -15.88
N SER A 6 5.79 -14.62 -15.61
CA SER A 6 5.73 -15.72 -14.64
C SER A 6 6.65 -15.40 -13.47
N GLU A 7 6.12 -15.41 -12.26
CA GLU A 7 6.89 -15.24 -11.03
C GLU A 7 7.08 -16.59 -10.33
N ILE A 8 8.31 -16.88 -9.91
CA ILE A 8 8.63 -18.01 -9.04
C ILE A 8 8.96 -17.45 -7.66
N ASN A 9 8.00 -17.54 -6.76
CA ASN A 9 8.16 -17.08 -5.39
C ASN A 9 8.63 -18.23 -4.49
N GLY A 10 9.77 -18.05 -3.83
CA GLY A 10 10.25 -18.98 -2.79
C GLY A 10 9.41 -18.84 -1.50
N GLN A 11 9.42 -19.90 -0.67
CA GLN A 11 8.68 -19.91 0.61
C GLN A 11 9.22 -18.90 1.64
N GLY A 12 10.31 -18.21 1.35
CA GLY A 12 10.99 -17.32 2.28
C GLY A 12 11.72 -18.05 3.42
N PRO A 13 12.46 -17.31 4.26
CA PRO A 13 13.16 -17.88 5.39
C PRO A 13 12.21 -18.26 6.53
N GLN A 14 12.59 -19.24 7.35
CA GLN A 14 11.90 -19.49 8.61
C GLN A 14 12.17 -18.38 9.62
N ILE A 15 11.15 -17.62 9.96
CA ILE A 15 11.19 -16.56 10.95
C ILE A 15 10.76 -17.16 12.31
N ARG A 16 11.60 -17.01 13.33
CA ARG A 16 11.31 -17.47 14.70
C ARG A 16 10.63 -16.37 15.49
N TYR A 17 9.88 -16.72 16.50
CA TYR A 17 9.24 -15.77 17.42
C TYR A 17 10.21 -14.73 18.00
N THR A 18 11.43 -15.17 18.34
CA THR A 18 12.50 -14.27 18.81
C THR A 18 12.88 -13.17 17.81
N HIS A 19 12.73 -13.42 16.51
CA HIS A 19 12.96 -12.40 15.49
C HIS A 19 11.82 -11.36 15.47
N LEU A 20 10.59 -11.79 15.73
CA LEU A 20 9.44 -10.88 15.85
C LEU A 20 9.60 -9.98 17.09
N GLU A 21 10.01 -10.54 18.24
CA GLU A 21 10.32 -9.73 19.44
C GLU A 21 11.41 -8.68 19.17
N GLN A 22 12.45 -9.06 18.40
CA GLN A 22 13.49 -8.11 18.01
C GLN A 22 12.96 -7.03 17.06
N LEU A 23 12.04 -7.38 16.14
CA LEU A 23 11.37 -6.41 15.28
C LEU A 23 10.58 -5.40 16.12
N ILE A 24 9.73 -5.86 17.03
CA ILE A 24 8.94 -4.99 17.91
C ILE A 24 9.87 -4.03 18.70
N LYS A 25 10.95 -4.52 19.29
CA LYS A 25 11.94 -3.66 19.98
C LYS A 25 12.61 -2.61 19.08
N LYS A 26 12.68 -2.87 17.76
CA LYS A 26 13.16 -1.87 16.80
C LYS A 26 12.08 -0.83 16.52
N LEU A 27 10.82 -1.26 16.41
CA LEU A 27 9.68 -0.37 16.20
C LEU A 27 9.48 0.59 17.37
N ASP A 28 9.82 0.19 18.61
CA ASP A 28 9.79 1.07 19.79
C ASP A 28 10.73 2.29 19.71
N ARG A 29 11.65 2.30 18.74
CA ARG A 29 12.55 3.43 18.49
C ARG A 29 11.98 4.49 17.57
N LEU A 30 10.89 4.17 16.87
CA LEU A 30 10.20 5.10 16.01
C LEU A 30 9.58 6.23 16.84
N LYS A 31 9.53 7.40 16.23
CA LYS A 31 9.02 8.62 16.88
C LYS A 31 7.75 9.11 16.19
N LYS A 32 7.03 9.97 16.88
CA LYS A 32 5.92 10.71 16.28
C LYS A 32 6.38 11.34 14.96
N ASP A 33 5.51 11.27 13.96
CA ASP A 33 5.70 11.74 12.59
C ASP A 33 6.66 10.91 11.71
N ASP A 34 7.33 9.87 12.27
CA ASP A 34 8.01 8.89 11.43
C ASP A 34 6.98 8.16 10.55
N ILE A 35 7.46 7.63 9.42
CA ILE A 35 6.66 6.83 8.50
C ILE A 35 7.21 5.40 8.49
N LEU A 36 6.35 4.45 8.80
CA LEU A 36 6.63 3.03 8.65
C LEU A 36 5.94 2.49 7.40
N VAL A 37 6.66 1.78 6.56
CA VAL A 37 6.11 1.08 5.40
C VAL A 37 6.10 -0.42 5.69
N LEU A 38 4.92 -1.02 5.63
CA LEU A 38 4.71 -2.47 5.68
C LEU A 38 4.39 -2.91 4.25
N SER A 39 5.31 -3.61 3.61
CA SER A 39 5.20 -4.01 2.21
C SER A 39 5.56 -5.47 2.01
N GLY A 40 4.91 -6.11 1.04
CA GLY A 40 5.19 -7.46 0.59
C GLY A 40 4.30 -8.54 1.23
N ASN A 41 4.64 -9.79 0.91
CA ASN A 41 3.91 -10.95 1.38
C ASN A 41 4.39 -11.37 2.77
N VAL A 42 3.46 -11.77 3.62
CA VAL A 42 3.78 -12.34 4.94
C VAL A 42 4.22 -13.79 4.74
N PRO A 43 5.45 -14.17 5.21
CA PRO A 43 5.90 -15.55 5.12
C PRO A 43 5.00 -16.50 5.93
N CYS A 44 4.77 -17.72 5.43
CA CYS A 44 3.93 -18.72 6.10
C CYS A 44 4.44 -19.17 7.48
N SER A 45 5.69 -18.82 7.83
CA SER A 45 6.31 -19.16 9.12
C SER A 45 5.91 -18.22 10.26
N ILE A 46 5.14 -17.16 9.99
CA ILE A 46 4.68 -16.18 10.98
C ILE A 46 3.16 -15.95 10.83
N PRO A 47 2.48 -15.40 11.84
CA PRO A 47 1.07 -15.07 11.76
C PRO A 47 0.76 -14.16 10.57
N GLN A 48 -0.34 -14.45 9.85
CA GLN A 48 -0.73 -13.67 8.67
C GLN A 48 -1.24 -12.27 9.01
N ASP A 49 -1.63 -12.04 10.25
CA ASP A 49 -2.07 -10.77 10.82
C ASP A 49 -0.94 -9.92 11.43
N ILE A 50 0.33 -10.30 11.21
CA ILE A 50 1.50 -9.58 11.76
C ILE A 50 1.48 -8.07 11.47
N TYR A 51 0.93 -7.63 10.34
CA TYR A 51 0.81 -6.21 10.02
C TYR A 51 -0.21 -5.51 10.93
N ALA A 52 -1.32 -6.18 11.24
CA ALA A 52 -2.29 -5.70 12.21
C ALA A 52 -1.69 -5.63 13.62
N ASP A 53 -0.94 -6.66 14.04
CA ASP A 53 -0.24 -6.68 15.34
C ASP A 53 0.76 -5.52 15.47
N ILE A 54 1.54 -5.26 14.41
CA ILE A 54 2.47 -4.12 14.37
C ILE A 54 1.70 -2.80 14.51
N MET A 55 0.61 -2.62 13.77
CA MET A 55 -0.18 -1.40 13.85
C MET A 55 -0.87 -1.24 15.20
N GLN A 56 -1.35 -2.32 15.80
CA GLN A 56 -1.89 -2.32 17.16
C GLN A 56 -0.82 -1.88 18.17
N HIS A 57 0.38 -2.42 18.06
CA HIS A 57 1.51 -2.07 18.92
C HIS A 57 1.87 -0.58 18.84
N LEU A 58 1.79 0.01 17.63
CA LEU A 58 2.13 1.42 17.37
C LEU A 58 0.95 2.38 17.59
N GLN A 59 -0.22 1.89 18.03
CA GLN A 59 -1.41 2.71 18.21
C GLN A 59 -1.15 3.84 19.23
N GLY A 60 -1.54 5.06 18.89
CA GLY A 60 -1.34 6.25 19.74
C GLY A 60 0.08 6.85 19.70
N SER A 61 1.03 6.22 19.01
CA SER A 61 2.42 6.73 18.90
C SER A 61 2.56 7.98 18.01
N GLY A 62 1.58 8.22 17.13
CA GLY A 62 1.63 9.28 16.13
C GLY A 62 2.49 8.96 14.90
N ILE A 63 2.89 7.70 14.73
CA ILE A 63 3.58 7.19 13.55
C ILE A 63 2.57 7.02 12.42
N ARG A 64 2.96 7.36 11.20
CA ARG A 64 2.16 7.12 10.00
C ARG A 64 2.52 5.77 9.41
N VAL A 65 1.56 4.86 9.28
CA VAL A 65 1.81 3.54 8.69
C VAL A 65 1.25 3.49 7.27
N CYS A 66 2.09 3.09 6.33
CA CYS A 66 1.70 2.79 4.95
C CYS A 66 1.68 1.27 4.77
N VAL A 67 0.62 0.74 4.17
CA VAL A 67 0.46 -0.70 3.95
C VAL A 67 0.33 -0.99 2.47
N ASP A 68 1.26 -1.77 1.94
CA ASP A 68 1.26 -2.31 0.58
C ASP A 68 1.29 -3.84 0.66
N ALA A 69 0.14 -4.42 0.93
CA ALA A 69 -0.06 -5.84 1.13
C ALA A 69 -1.31 -6.33 0.39
N ARG A 70 -1.41 -7.63 0.22
CA ARG A 70 -2.55 -8.25 -0.46
C ARG A 70 -3.63 -8.65 0.53
N GLN A 71 -4.89 -8.61 0.05
CA GLN A 71 -6.08 -9.22 0.66
C GLN A 71 -6.13 -9.14 2.20
N GLU A 72 -6.13 -10.30 2.86
CA GLU A 72 -6.33 -10.43 4.31
C GLU A 72 -5.33 -9.61 5.13
N ALA A 73 -4.04 -9.60 4.72
CA ALA A 73 -3.01 -8.83 5.41
C ALA A 73 -3.26 -7.31 5.36
N LEU A 74 -3.82 -6.79 4.26
CA LEU A 74 -4.22 -5.39 4.16
C LEU A 74 -5.52 -5.13 4.93
N MET A 75 -6.54 -5.97 4.70
CA MET A 75 -7.87 -5.78 5.30
C MET A 75 -7.82 -5.78 6.83
N SER A 76 -7.01 -6.66 7.44
CA SER A 76 -6.82 -6.72 8.90
C SER A 76 -6.23 -5.43 9.50
N THR A 77 -5.55 -4.61 8.68
CA THR A 77 -4.94 -3.35 9.16
C THR A 77 -5.90 -2.16 9.19
N LEU A 78 -7.03 -2.22 8.47
CA LEU A 78 -7.90 -1.06 8.27
C LEU A 78 -8.47 -0.51 9.59
N VAL A 79 -8.79 -1.37 10.53
CA VAL A 79 -9.30 -1.00 11.86
C VAL A 79 -8.31 -0.12 12.65
N TYR A 80 -7.03 -0.12 12.30
CA TYR A 80 -5.97 0.68 12.91
C TYR A 80 -5.65 1.97 12.14
N HIS A 81 -6.45 2.33 11.13
CA HIS A 81 -6.40 3.57 10.37
C HIS A 81 -5.04 3.83 9.68
N PRO A 82 -4.56 2.96 8.77
CA PRO A 82 -3.33 3.19 8.03
C PRO A 82 -3.37 4.54 7.31
N PHE A 83 -2.23 5.26 7.35
CA PHE A 83 -2.09 6.55 6.66
C PHE A 83 -2.28 6.42 5.15
N LEU A 84 -1.71 5.36 4.57
CA LEU A 84 -1.80 5.04 3.15
C LEU A 84 -1.97 3.54 2.95
N ILE A 85 -2.87 3.16 2.09
CA ILE A 85 -2.90 1.82 1.50
C ILE A 85 -2.77 1.92 -0.02
N LYS A 86 -2.14 0.90 -0.65
CA LYS A 86 -1.94 0.89 -2.10
C LYS A 86 -2.36 -0.43 -2.73
N PRO A 87 -3.63 -0.73 -2.90
CA PRO A 87 -4.07 -1.83 -3.75
C PRO A 87 -3.84 -1.48 -5.25
N ASN A 88 -3.60 -2.48 -6.09
CA ASN A 88 -3.81 -2.32 -7.51
C ASN A 88 -5.29 -2.57 -7.86
N HIS A 89 -5.70 -2.21 -9.09
CA HIS A 89 -7.10 -2.33 -9.52
C HIS A 89 -7.61 -3.78 -9.51
N LYS A 90 -6.73 -4.77 -9.72
CA LYS A 90 -7.11 -6.20 -9.67
C LYS A 90 -7.29 -6.67 -8.22
N GLU A 91 -6.36 -6.29 -7.35
CA GLU A 91 -6.47 -6.56 -5.90
C GLU A 91 -7.73 -5.92 -5.32
N LEU A 92 -8.05 -4.70 -5.74
CA LEU A 92 -9.29 -4.02 -5.31
C LEU A 92 -10.54 -4.79 -5.78
N ALA A 93 -10.55 -5.26 -7.02
CA ALA A 93 -11.63 -6.10 -7.56
C ALA A 93 -11.78 -7.41 -6.77
N GLU A 94 -10.66 -8.08 -6.47
CA GLU A 94 -10.63 -9.31 -5.69
C GLU A 94 -11.11 -9.12 -4.24
N MET A 95 -10.73 -8.02 -3.57
CA MET A 95 -11.14 -7.71 -2.20
C MET A 95 -12.66 -7.59 -2.04
N PHE A 96 -13.35 -7.11 -3.08
CA PHE A 96 -14.79 -6.90 -3.06
C PHE A 96 -15.57 -7.90 -3.92
N GLU A 97 -14.88 -8.87 -4.54
CA GLU A 97 -15.47 -9.90 -5.44
C GLU A 97 -16.30 -9.27 -6.57
N VAL A 98 -15.76 -8.21 -7.21
CA VAL A 98 -16.46 -7.43 -8.25
C VAL A 98 -15.61 -7.27 -9.50
N GLU A 99 -16.27 -6.91 -10.62
CA GLU A 99 -15.61 -6.40 -11.82
C GLU A 99 -15.57 -4.88 -11.79
N LEU A 100 -14.38 -4.30 -11.96
CA LEU A 100 -14.17 -2.85 -12.04
C LEU A 100 -13.97 -2.45 -13.49
N SER A 101 -14.93 -1.72 -14.05
CA SER A 101 -14.95 -1.37 -15.48
C SER A 101 -14.61 0.11 -15.73
N SER A 102 -14.71 0.94 -14.71
CA SER A 102 -14.56 2.39 -14.81
C SER A 102 -13.75 2.98 -13.64
N ARG A 103 -13.34 4.24 -13.77
CA ARG A 103 -12.71 4.98 -12.65
C ARG A 103 -13.70 5.30 -11.55
N GLU A 104 -14.95 5.46 -11.91
CA GLU A 104 -16.06 5.67 -11.00
C GLU A 104 -16.23 4.45 -10.09
N ASP A 105 -16.14 3.24 -10.62
CA ASP A 105 -16.17 2.00 -9.83
C ASP A 105 -14.98 1.96 -8.86
N LEU A 106 -13.77 2.26 -9.33
CA LEU A 106 -12.58 2.31 -8.47
C LEU A 106 -12.77 3.29 -7.30
N LEU A 107 -13.36 4.45 -7.56
CA LEU A 107 -13.61 5.45 -6.53
C LEU A 107 -14.65 4.97 -5.51
N VAL A 108 -15.68 4.24 -5.93
CA VAL A 108 -16.68 3.65 -5.03
C VAL A 108 -15.98 2.73 -4.02
N TYR A 109 -15.18 1.78 -4.49
CA TYR A 109 -14.50 0.83 -3.61
C TYR A 109 -13.33 1.43 -2.83
N ALA A 110 -12.67 2.46 -3.36
CA ALA A 110 -11.70 3.24 -2.58
C ALA A 110 -12.38 3.94 -1.37
N LYS A 111 -13.61 4.45 -1.54
CA LYS A 111 -14.40 5.01 -0.44
C LYS A 111 -14.84 3.95 0.57
N GLU A 112 -15.17 2.74 0.13
CA GLU A 112 -15.46 1.62 1.04
C GLU A 112 -14.24 1.30 1.90
N LEU A 113 -13.03 1.24 1.32
CA LEU A 113 -11.80 1.06 2.09
C LEU A 113 -11.53 2.19 3.08
N GLN A 114 -11.90 3.44 2.74
CA GLN A 114 -11.86 4.54 3.71
C GLN A 114 -12.90 4.38 4.82
N ALA A 115 -14.12 3.98 4.47
CA ALA A 115 -15.17 3.72 5.47
C ALA A 115 -14.75 2.60 6.45
N MET A 116 -13.94 1.63 5.98
CA MET A 116 -13.36 0.57 6.80
C MET A 116 -12.15 1.04 7.63
N GLY A 117 -11.60 2.23 7.35
CA GLY A 117 -10.59 2.84 8.20
C GLY A 117 -9.36 3.42 7.50
N ALA A 118 -9.08 3.11 6.23
CA ALA A 118 -7.95 3.70 5.53
C ALA A 118 -8.06 5.24 5.45
N ARG A 119 -6.97 5.97 5.72
CA ARG A 119 -6.98 7.43 5.60
C ARG A 119 -6.83 7.88 4.16
N ASN A 120 -5.86 7.33 3.44
CA ASN A 120 -5.63 7.61 2.03
C ASN A 120 -5.57 6.29 1.25
N VAL A 121 -6.21 6.26 0.07
CA VAL A 121 -6.24 5.08 -0.80
C VAL A 121 -5.62 5.42 -2.14
N LEU A 122 -4.50 4.80 -2.47
CA LEU A 122 -3.79 4.93 -3.73
C LEU A 122 -4.03 3.66 -4.56
N VAL A 123 -4.85 3.77 -5.60
CA VAL A 123 -5.13 2.65 -6.50
C VAL A 123 -4.23 2.73 -7.72
N SER A 124 -3.34 1.75 -7.90
CA SER A 124 -2.52 1.65 -9.12
C SER A 124 -3.26 0.92 -10.24
N MET A 125 -3.17 1.44 -11.48
CA MET A 125 -3.94 1.00 -12.63
C MET A 125 -3.04 0.67 -13.83
N ALA A 126 -1.83 0.20 -13.58
CA ALA A 126 -0.82 -0.11 -14.59
C ALA A 126 -0.65 1.05 -15.62
N GLU A 127 -0.82 0.78 -16.92
CA GLU A 127 -0.70 1.77 -17.99
C GLU A 127 -1.71 2.93 -17.91
N GLN A 128 -2.76 2.78 -17.12
CA GLN A 128 -3.75 3.86 -16.90
C GLN A 128 -3.33 4.83 -15.79
N GLY A 129 -2.20 4.57 -15.12
CA GLY A 129 -1.66 5.42 -14.06
C GLY A 129 -2.17 5.08 -12.68
N ALA A 130 -2.59 6.07 -11.90
CA ALA A 130 -3.09 5.86 -10.55
C ALA A 130 -4.18 6.85 -10.15
N LEU A 131 -5.05 6.41 -9.24
CA LEU A 131 -6.07 7.21 -8.58
C LEU A 131 -5.73 7.31 -7.09
N LEU A 132 -5.82 8.49 -6.53
CA LEU A 132 -5.65 8.74 -5.10
C LEU A 132 -6.92 9.35 -4.54
N LEU A 133 -7.48 8.72 -3.52
CA LEU A 133 -8.51 9.28 -2.65
C LEU A 133 -7.87 9.63 -1.32
N THR A 134 -7.95 10.92 -0.92
CA THR A 134 -7.30 11.43 0.28
C THR A 134 -8.23 11.44 1.50
N GLU A 135 -7.65 11.54 2.69
CA GLU A 135 -8.40 11.70 3.95
C GLU A 135 -9.24 13.00 3.99
N THR A 136 -8.92 13.97 3.13
CA THR A 136 -9.72 15.21 2.95
C THR A 136 -10.81 15.06 1.88
N GLN A 137 -11.07 13.86 1.41
CA GLN A 137 -12.05 13.52 0.38
C GLN A 137 -11.76 14.11 -1.01
N GLU A 138 -10.51 14.54 -1.23
CA GLU A 138 -10.06 14.97 -2.55
C GLU A 138 -9.66 13.76 -3.40
N VAL A 139 -9.99 13.82 -4.68
CA VAL A 139 -9.68 12.76 -5.66
C VAL A 139 -8.68 13.30 -6.66
N TYR A 140 -7.55 12.63 -6.78
CA TYR A 140 -6.53 12.93 -7.77
C TYR A 140 -6.34 11.77 -8.72
N HIS A 141 -6.04 12.07 -9.97
CA HIS A 141 -5.65 11.10 -10.98
C HIS A 141 -4.38 11.56 -11.67
N ALA A 142 -3.43 10.65 -11.83
CA ALA A 142 -2.24 10.87 -12.64
C ALA A 142 -2.10 9.75 -13.68
N PRO A 143 -1.87 10.08 -14.96
CA PRO A 143 -1.58 9.07 -15.98
C PRO A 143 -0.23 8.43 -15.72
N ALA A 144 -0.04 7.21 -16.22
CA ALA A 144 1.27 6.58 -16.20
C ALA A 144 2.27 7.35 -17.09
N CYS A 145 3.53 7.38 -16.68
CA CYS A 145 4.58 7.91 -17.51
C CYS A 145 4.76 7.06 -18.77
N ARG A 146 4.90 7.72 -19.92
CA ARG A 146 5.13 7.01 -21.19
C ARG A 146 6.54 6.43 -21.21
N GLY A 147 6.66 5.16 -21.52
CA GLY A 147 7.94 4.47 -21.62
C GLY A 147 7.79 3.06 -22.16
N LYS A 148 8.91 2.41 -22.43
CA LYS A 148 8.91 0.97 -22.75
C LYS A 148 9.11 0.21 -21.45
N VAL A 149 8.11 -0.55 -21.04
CA VAL A 149 8.23 -1.44 -19.87
C VAL A 149 9.25 -2.53 -20.19
N VAL A 150 10.26 -2.66 -19.34
CA VAL A 150 11.26 -3.72 -19.40
C VAL A 150 10.96 -4.78 -18.36
N ASN A 151 10.55 -4.36 -17.16
CA ASN A 151 10.14 -5.21 -16.05
C ASN A 151 9.21 -4.41 -15.14
N SER A 152 8.15 -5.05 -14.64
CA SER A 152 7.16 -4.42 -13.75
C SER A 152 7.40 -4.74 -12.27
N VAL A 153 8.33 -5.65 -11.95
CA VAL A 153 8.65 -6.03 -10.55
C VAL A 153 9.19 -4.82 -9.79
N GLY A 154 8.60 -4.55 -8.63
CA GLY A 154 8.96 -3.42 -7.78
C GLY A 154 8.34 -2.08 -8.19
N ALA A 155 7.53 -2.03 -9.25
CA ALA A 155 6.84 -0.79 -9.63
C ALA A 155 5.88 -0.29 -8.53
N GLY A 156 5.21 -1.21 -7.82
CA GLY A 156 4.39 -0.89 -6.67
C GLY A 156 5.17 -0.24 -5.53
N ASP A 157 6.29 -0.86 -5.15
CA ASP A 157 7.18 -0.33 -4.10
C ASP A 157 7.76 1.03 -4.49
N SER A 158 8.17 1.18 -5.76
CA SER A 158 8.66 2.45 -6.31
C SER A 158 7.59 3.53 -6.25
N MET A 159 6.33 3.19 -6.54
CA MET A 159 5.21 4.12 -6.45
C MET A 159 4.99 4.60 -4.99
N VAL A 160 5.04 3.70 -4.01
CA VAL A 160 4.96 4.08 -2.58
C VAL A 160 6.12 5.00 -2.20
N ALA A 161 7.34 4.65 -2.59
CA ALA A 161 8.53 5.45 -2.30
C ALA A 161 8.43 6.86 -2.92
N GLY A 162 8.06 6.96 -4.20
CA GLY A 162 7.85 8.24 -4.88
C GLY A 162 6.73 9.05 -4.26
N PHE A 163 5.61 8.41 -3.89
CA PHE A 163 4.50 9.06 -3.18
C PHE A 163 4.98 9.68 -1.87
N LEU A 164 5.67 8.91 -1.04
CA LEU A 164 6.18 9.40 0.25
C LEU A 164 7.21 10.52 0.08
N TYR A 165 8.11 10.40 -0.91
CA TYR A 165 9.06 11.45 -1.24
C TYR A 165 8.35 12.76 -1.59
N GLY A 166 7.37 12.73 -2.49
CA GLY A 166 6.61 13.91 -2.91
C GLY A 166 5.80 14.51 -1.77
N TYR A 167 5.16 13.65 -0.97
CA TYR A 167 4.38 14.07 0.20
C TYR A 167 5.25 14.79 1.25
N LEU A 168 6.39 14.20 1.60
CA LEU A 168 7.30 14.79 2.59
C LEU A 168 7.95 16.09 2.11
N ARG A 169 8.26 16.16 0.82
CA ARG A 169 8.93 17.32 0.23
C ARG A 169 8.00 18.52 0.04
N GLU A 170 6.80 18.28 -0.47
CA GLU A 170 5.90 19.36 -0.91
C GLU A 170 4.65 19.50 -0.01
N GLN A 171 4.46 18.62 0.95
CA GLN A 171 3.27 18.55 1.83
C GLN A 171 1.95 18.62 1.02
N SER A 172 1.94 17.94 -0.15
CA SER A 172 0.86 17.99 -1.13
C SER A 172 0.55 16.59 -1.66
N TYR A 173 -0.71 16.19 -1.60
CA TYR A 173 -1.18 14.92 -2.15
C TYR A 173 -1.07 14.88 -3.68
N ALA A 174 -1.29 16.01 -4.36
CA ALA A 174 -1.12 16.12 -5.82
C ALA A 174 0.35 15.87 -6.22
N ALA A 175 1.30 16.45 -5.48
CA ALA A 175 2.72 16.21 -5.70
C ALA A 175 3.09 14.75 -5.37
N ALA A 176 2.58 14.22 -4.24
CA ALA A 176 2.80 12.83 -3.85
C ALA A 176 2.39 11.86 -4.96
N LEU A 177 1.19 12.01 -5.52
CA LEU A 177 0.71 11.17 -6.62
C LEU A 177 1.60 11.32 -7.86
N ARG A 178 1.97 12.55 -8.23
CA ARG A 178 2.82 12.82 -9.40
C ARG A 178 4.20 12.15 -9.28
N TYR A 179 4.86 12.24 -8.12
CA TYR A 179 6.13 11.55 -7.89
C TYR A 179 5.95 10.03 -7.85
N GLY A 180 4.88 9.53 -7.23
CA GLY A 180 4.59 8.10 -7.19
C GLY A 180 4.38 7.48 -8.58
N THR A 181 3.70 8.19 -9.49
CA THR A 181 3.48 7.70 -10.86
C THR A 181 4.69 7.92 -11.79
N ALA A 182 5.68 8.71 -11.39
CA ALA A 182 6.89 8.97 -12.16
C ALA A 182 8.03 7.98 -11.84
N CYS A 183 7.93 7.19 -10.77
CA CYS A 183 8.87 6.15 -10.38
C CYS A 183 8.50 4.81 -10.97
#